data_68ca76c7e1a409b68af4165f5151004a
#
_entry.id   68ca76c7e1a409b68af4165f5151004a
#
_cell.length_a   1.000
_cell.length_b   1.000
_cell.length_c   1.000
_cell.angle_alpha   90.00
_cell.angle_beta   90.00
_cell.angle_gamma   90.00
#
_symmetry.space_group_name_H-M   'P 1'
#
loop_
_entity.id
_entity.type
_entity.pdbx_description
1 polymer ?
#
loop_
_entity_poly.entity_id
_entity_poly.type
_entity_poly.pdbx_seq_one_letter_code
_entity_poly.pdbx_strand_id
1 'polypeptide(L)'
;MIEIIPAIDIIDGKCVRLSKGDYAQKSVYYDSPLEAAKCFEGAGSRRLHLVDLDGAKSQHIVNYDVISEIASKTSLVIDFGGGVKCDEDVRIAFDSGASMVTGGSIAVKDPDMFLRWLSVYSADRIILGADAKDGKIATSGWMVPSDTDILPFIAGYAEKGVRKVISTDIDCDGMLQGPSVG
;
A
#
# COMPACT_ATOMS: atom_id res chain seq x y z
N MET A 1 5.02 -19.05 -10.73
CA MET A 1 4.91 -19.38 -9.29
C MET A 1 4.27 -18.20 -8.60
N ILE A 2 3.26 -18.40 -7.76
CA ILE A 2 2.64 -17.34 -6.96
C ILE A 2 3.51 -17.10 -5.74
N GLU A 3 3.86 -15.84 -5.45
CA GLU A 3 4.52 -15.41 -4.22
C GLU A 3 3.46 -14.88 -3.24
N ILE A 4 3.51 -15.35 -1.99
CA ILE A 4 2.66 -14.80 -0.93
C ILE A 4 3.40 -13.64 -0.28
N ILE A 5 2.79 -12.45 -0.28
CA ILE A 5 3.32 -11.25 0.34
C ILE A 5 2.40 -10.90 1.50
N PRO A 6 2.84 -11.06 2.76
CA PRO A 6 2.04 -10.64 3.90
C PRO A 6 1.89 -9.12 3.92
N ALA A 7 0.76 -8.66 4.47
CA ALA A 7 0.47 -7.25 4.66
C ALA A 7 0.32 -6.91 6.14
N ILE A 8 0.78 -5.73 6.52
CA ILE A 8 0.60 -5.14 7.85
C ILE A 8 -0.01 -3.75 7.67
N ASP A 9 -1.20 -3.57 8.22
CA ASP A 9 -1.82 -2.25 8.37
C ASP A 9 -1.42 -1.65 9.71
N ILE A 10 -1.09 -0.35 9.72
CA ILE A 10 -0.62 0.37 10.90
C ILE A 10 -1.58 1.49 11.26
N ILE A 11 -2.01 1.51 12.53
CA ILE A 11 -2.67 2.65 13.19
C ILE A 11 -2.03 2.84 14.56
N ASP A 12 -1.66 4.08 14.89
CA ASP A 12 -1.01 4.43 16.17
C ASP A 12 0.22 3.55 16.48
N GLY A 13 1.02 3.21 15.44
CA GLY A 13 2.20 2.37 15.56
C GLY A 13 1.92 0.88 15.84
N LYS A 14 0.69 0.41 15.73
CA LYS A 14 0.29 -0.98 15.99
C LYS A 14 -0.24 -1.68 14.75
N CYS A 15 -0.06 -3.00 14.69
CA CYS A 15 -0.67 -3.82 13.64
C CYS A 15 -2.16 -3.97 13.86
N VAL A 16 -2.93 -3.58 12.88
CA VAL A 16 -4.38 -3.63 12.92
C VAL A 16 -4.96 -4.37 11.71
N ARG A 17 -6.22 -4.68 11.79
CA ARG A 17 -7.04 -5.09 10.66
C ARG A 17 -8.34 -4.32 10.72
N LEU A 18 -8.73 -3.77 9.59
CA LEU A 18 -10.05 -3.20 9.38
C LEU A 18 -10.95 -4.21 8.65
N SER A 19 -12.25 -4.11 8.85
CA SER A 19 -13.23 -4.80 8.02
C SER A 19 -13.75 -3.82 6.98
N LYS A 20 -13.54 -4.08 5.69
CA LYS A 20 -13.92 -3.20 4.57
C LYS A 20 -13.43 -1.75 4.73
N GLY A 21 -12.25 -1.55 5.31
CA GLY A 21 -11.68 -0.23 5.56
C GLY A 21 -12.35 0.61 6.65
N ASP A 22 -13.27 0.02 7.44
CA ASP A 22 -13.97 0.74 8.51
C ASP A 22 -13.10 0.88 9.77
N TYR A 23 -12.63 2.09 10.07
CA TYR A 23 -11.82 2.40 11.25
C TYR A 23 -12.54 2.14 12.57
N ALA A 24 -13.88 2.12 12.59
CA ALA A 24 -14.66 1.77 13.78
C ALA A 24 -14.65 0.26 14.08
N GLN A 25 -14.30 -0.57 13.09
CA GLN A 25 -14.18 -2.02 13.20
C GLN A 25 -12.72 -2.47 13.21
N LYS A 26 -11.87 -1.75 13.97
CA LYS A 26 -10.46 -2.02 14.13
C LYS A 26 -10.23 -3.15 15.14
N SER A 27 -9.44 -4.16 14.76
CA SER A 27 -8.89 -5.18 15.65
C SER A 27 -7.37 -5.07 15.68
N VAL A 28 -6.77 -5.07 16.87
CA VAL A 28 -5.31 -5.09 17.03
C VAL A 28 -4.84 -6.54 17.08
N TYR A 29 -3.90 -6.90 16.20
CA TYR A 29 -3.33 -8.25 16.12
C TYR A 29 -1.97 -8.36 16.80
N TYR A 30 -1.14 -7.32 16.66
CA TYR A 30 0.15 -7.20 17.33
C TYR A 30 0.32 -5.76 17.82
N ASP A 31 0.82 -5.62 19.03
CA ASP A 31 1.20 -4.30 19.56
C ASP A 31 2.47 -3.77 18.89
N SER A 32 3.31 -4.66 18.35
CA SER A 32 4.55 -4.31 17.65
C SER A 32 4.51 -4.79 16.20
N PRO A 33 4.54 -3.90 15.21
CA PRO A 33 4.70 -4.25 13.79
C PRO A 33 5.99 -5.03 13.51
N LEU A 34 7.07 -4.76 14.25
CA LEU A 34 8.31 -5.49 14.14
C LEU A 34 8.17 -6.98 14.49
N GLU A 35 7.44 -7.30 15.56
CA GLU A 35 7.23 -8.70 15.95
C GLU A 35 6.40 -9.45 14.89
N ALA A 36 5.41 -8.81 14.30
CA ALA A 36 4.67 -9.37 13.18
C ALA A 36 5.58 -9.59 11.96
N ALA A 37 6.40 -8.60 11.61
CA ALA A 37 7.34 -8.69 10.50
C ALA A 37 8.35 -9.84 10.69
N LYS A 38 8.92 -9.99 11.89
CA LYS A 38 9.80 -11.12 12.22
C LYS A 38 9.11 -12.47 12.14
N CYS A 39 7.84 -12.54 12.54
CA CYS A 39 7.05 -13.77 12.41
C CYS A 39 6.90 -14.16 10.94
N PHE A 40 6.60 -13.21 10.04
CA PHE A 40 6.51 -13.46 8.62
C PHE A 40 7.86 -13.83 7.99
N GLU A 41 8.94 -13.14 8.37
CA GLU A 41 10.29 -13.48 7.93
C GLU A 41 10.67 -14.90 8.36
N GLY A 42 10.41 -15.28 9.63
CA GLY A 42 10.63 -16.62 10.16
C GLY A 42 9.80 -17.69 9.48
N ALA A 43 8.63 -17.34 8.94
CA ALA A 43 7.80 -18.22 8.11
C ALA A 43 8.29 -18.33 6.65
N GLY A 44 9.37 -17.62 6.28
CA GLY A 44 9.99 -17.68 4.96
C GLY A 44 9.56 -16.60 3.97
N SER A 45 8.78 -15.59 4.42
CA SER A 45 8.47 -14.44 3.59
C SER A 45 9.72 -13.62 3.29
N ARG A 46 9.83 -13.13 2.06
CA ARG A 46 10.93 -12.26 1.63
C ARG A 46 10.49 -10.81 1.44
N ARG A 47 9.19 -10.60 1.32
CA ARG A 47 8.57 -9.30 1.08
C ARG A 47 7.52 -9.01 2.12
N LEU A 48 7.27 -7.73 2.34
CA LEU A 48 6.24 -7.23 3.25
C LEU A 48 5.55 -6.03 2.59
N HIS A 49 4.22 -6.05 2.54
CA HIS A 49 3.40 -4.88 2.23
C HIS A 49 3.02 -4.16 3.52
N LEU A 50 3.41 -2.90 3.65
CA LEU A 50 3.22 -2.10 4.86
C LEU A 50 2.32 -0.90 4.55
N VAL A 51 1.20 -0.77 5.22
CA VAL A 51 0.20 0.28 4.97
C VAL A 51 0.02 1.19 6.18
N ASP A 52 0.35 2.46 6.00
CA ASP A 52 0.14 3.51 6.99
C ASP A 52 -1.29 4.07 6.88
N LEU A 53 -2.20 3.55 7.69
CA LEU A 53 -3.59 3.98 7.70
C LEU A 53 -3.77 5.37 8.34
N ASP A 54 -2.91 5.75 9.28
CA ASP A 54 -2.87 7.13 9.80
C ASP A 54 -2.44 8.09 8.70
N GLY A 55 -1.42 7.70 7.93
CA GLY A 55 -0.97 8.46 6.77
C GLY A 55 -2.04 8.58 5.67
N ALA A 56 -2.75 7.49 5.40
CA ALA A 56 -3.86 7.52 4.44
C ALA A 56 -4.95 8.54 4.84
N LYS A 57 -5.25 8.63 6.14
CA LYS A 57 -6.22 9.57 6.70
C LYS A 57 -5.71 11.00 6.75
N SER A 58 -4.46 11.22 7.20
CA SER A 58 -3.85 12.55 7.34
C SER A 58 -3.39 13.15 6.00
N GLN A 59 -3.36 12.35 4.93
CA GLN A 59 -2.85 12.72 3.60
C GLN A 59 -1.35 13.05 3.60
N HIS A 60 -0.60 12.45 4.51
CA HIS A 60 0.85 12.58 4.67
C HIS A 60 1.38 11.36 5.42
N ILE A 61 2.62 10.95 5.18
CA ILE A 61 3.24 9.83 5.87
C ILE A 61 3.37 10.11 7.39
N VAL A 62 2.96 9.15 8.23
CA VAL A 62 2.96 9.29 9.70
C VAL A 62 3.88 8.25 10.35
N ASN A 63 3.70 6.96 10.04
CA ASN A 63 4.38 5.86 10.72
C ASN A 63 5.72 5.47 10.06
N TYR A 64 6.54 6.45 9.62
CA TYR A 64 7.82 6.18 8.95
C TYR A 64 8.87 5.54 9.90
N ASP A 65 8.77 5.77 11.21
CA ASP A 65 9.64 5.13 12.20
C ASP A 65 9.46 3.61 12.20
N VAL A 66 8.24 3.12 11.95
CA VAL A 66 7.96 1.69 11.82
C VAL A 66 8.67 1.09 10.61
N ILE A 67 8.73 1.82 9.49
CA ILE A 67 9.52 1.39 8.31
C ILE A 67 10.99 1.21 8.73
N SER A 68 11.56 2.24 9.38
CA SER A 68 12.97 2.25 9.80
C SER A 68 13.28 1.11 10.75
N GLU A 69 12.37 0.84 11.69
CA GLU A 69 12.54 -0.23 12.65
C GLU A 69 12.55 -1.61 11.98
N ILE A 70 11.57 -1.88 11.10
CA ILE A 70 11.47 -3.16 10.39
C ILE A 70 12.66 -3.33 9.43
N ALA A 71 12.99 -2.30 8.64
CA ALA A 71 14.07 -2.36 7.66
C ALA A 71 15.45 -2.59 8.30
N SER A 72 15.67 -2.04 9.52
CA SER A 72 16.95 -2.22 10.23
C SER A 72 17.07 -3.56 10.96
N LYS A 73 15.96 -4.26 11.25
CA LYS A 73 15.92 -5.46 12.09
C LYS A 73 15.45 -6.73 11.37
N THR A 74 15.12 -6.64 10.09
CA THR A 74 14.73 -7.76 9.22
C THR A 74 15.42 -7.64 7.87
N SER A 75 15.40 -8.71 7.06
CA SER A 75 15.87 -8.71 5.67
C SER A 75 14.70 -8.55 4.67
N LEU A 76 13.52 -8.22 5.13
CA LEU A 76 12.33 -8.10 4.30
C LEU A 76 12.45 -6.95 3.31
N VAL A 77 12.06 -7.20 2.07
CA VAL A 77 11.89 -6.17 1.04
C VAL A 77 10.54 -5.50 1.26
N ILE A 78 10.55 -4.28 1.77
CA ILE A 78 9.35 -3.56 2.17
C ILE A 78 8.81 -2.77 0.98
N ASP A 79 7.55 -2.97 0.62
CA ASP A 79 6.78 -1.98 -0.12
C ASP A 79 5.84 -1.25 0.85
N PHE A 80 5.80 0.08 0.71
CA PHE A 80 5.10 0.96 1.63
C PHE A 80 4.02 1.76 0.92
N GLY A 81 2.84 1.80 1.51
CA GLY A 81 1.70 2.61 1.07
C GLY A 81 1.02 3.32 2.23
N GLY A 82 0.08 4.20 1.89
CA GLY A 82 -0.62 5.03 2.88
C GLY A 82 0.05 6.40 3.08
N GLY A 83 -0.70 7.47 2.82
CA GLY A 83 -0.22 8.83 3.06
C GLY A 83 0.75 9.43 2.04
N VAL A 84 1.25 8.68 1.07
CA VAL A 84 2.20 9.19 0.06
C VAL A 84 1.48 10.08 -0.95
N LYS A 85 1.68 11.40 -0.84
CA LYS A 85 0.95 12.42 -1.60
C LYS A 85 1.84 13.48 -2.26
N CYS A 86 3.10 13.56 -1.88
CA CYS A 86 4.06 14.51 -2.45
C CYS A 86 5.47 13.92 -2.53
N ASP A 87 6.40 14.64 -3.18
CA ASP A 87 7.78 14.20 -3.34
C ASP A 87 8.48 13.97 -2.00
N GLU A 88 8.14 14.76 -0.99
CA GLU A 88 8.69 14.63 0.37
C GLU A 88 8.27 13.31 1.02
N ASP A 89 7.00 12.89 0.89
CA ASP A 89 6.53 11.61 1.41
C ASP A 89 7.28 10.43 0.79
N VAL A 90 7.51 10.47 -0.53
CA VAL A 90 8.28 9.44 -1.23
C VAL A 90 9.71 9.40 -0.72
N ARG A 91 10.33 10.57 -0.52
CA ARG A 91 11.69 10.67 0.02
C ARG A 91 11.76 10.10 1.44
N ILE A 92 10.83 10.49 2.32
CA ILE A 92 10.76 9.98 3.70
C ILE A 92 10.64 8.45 3.71
N ALA A 93 9.74 7.88 2.89
CA ALA A 93 9.56 6.43 2.81
C ALA A 93 10.86 5.72 2.41
N PHE A 94 11.55 6.21 1.37
CA PHE A 94 12.80 5.59 0.92
C PHE A 94 13.95 5.80 1.92
N ASP A 95 14.09 6.98 2.51
CA ASP A 95 15.11 7.27 3.52
C ASP A 95 14.90 6.43 4.79
N SER A 96 13.65 6.07 5.10
CA SER A 96 13.29 5.18 6.20
C SER A 96 13.51 3.70 5.88
N GLY A 97 13.88 3.33 4.66
CA GLY A 97 14.25 1.97 4.30
C GLY A 97 13.21 1.19 3.48
N ALA A 98 12.14 1.83 3.02
CA ALA A 98 11.24 1.20 2.05
C ALA A 98 12.00 0.91 0.75
N SER A 99 11.81 -0.28 0.20
CA SER A 99 12.37 -0.67 -1.10
C SER A 99 11.51 -0.19 -2.26
N MET A 100 10.22 -0.13 -2.04
CA MET A 100 9.20 0.30 -3.01
C MET A 100 8.15 1.16 -2.31
N VAL A 101 7.50 2.02 -3.09
CA VAL A 101 6.42 2.91 -2.63
C VAL A 101 5.20 2.74 -3.51
N THR A 102 4.04 2.62 -2.88
CA THR A 102 2.75 2.50 -3.55
C THR A 102 2.05 3.86 -3.59
N GLY A 103 1.80 4.35 -4.80
CA GLY A 103 0.98 5.53 -5.07
C GLY A 103 -0.42 5.13 -5.54
N GLY A 104 -1.42 5.29 -4.68
CA GLY A 104 -2.82 5.04 -5.02
C GLY A 104 -3.52 6.33 -5.47
N SER A 105 -4.13 7.07 -4.55
CA SER A 105 -4.93 8.26 -4.87
C SER A 105 -4.16 9.36 -5.61
N ILE A 106 -2.84 9.42 -5.49
CA ILE A 106 -2.02 10.37 -6.26
C ILE A 106 -2.06 10.07 -7.75
N ALA A 107 -2.11 8.80 -8.15
CA ALA A 107 -2.22 8.42 -9.55
C ALA A 107 -3.54 8.88 -10.19
N VAL A 108 -4.58 9.12 -9.39
CA VAL A 108 -5.86 9.67 -9.87
C VAL A 108 -5.86 11.20 -9.79
N LYS A 109 -5.34 11.79 -8.69
CA LYS A 109 -5.43 13.23 -8.42
C LYS A 109 -4.39 14.06 -9.13
N ASP A 110 -3.17 13.52 -9.28
CA ASP A 110 -2.03 14.16 -9.96
C ASP A 110 -1.22 13.10 -10.71
N PRO A 111 -1.72 12.66 -11.88
CA PRO A 111 -1.04 11.66 -12.72
C PRO A 111 0.38 12.07 -13.13
N ASP A 112 0.62 13.36 -13.36
CA ASP A 112 1.93 13.87 -13.78
C ASP A 112 2.97 13.71 -12.67
N MET A 113 2.60 13.96 -11.43
CA MET A 113 3.45 13.70 -10.25
C MET A 113 3.77 12.21 -10.13
N PHE A 114 2.77 11.35 -10.25
CA PHE A 114 2.99 9.90 -10.18
C PHE A 114 3.95 9.42 -11.29
N LEU A 115 3.78 9.88 -12.53
CA LEU A 115 4.66 9.55 -13.66
C LEU A 115 6.06 10.11 -13.47
N ARG A 116 6.20 11.29 -12.86
CA ARG A 116 7.52 11.83 -12.48
C ARG A 116 8.22 10.89 -11.48
N TRP A 117 7.51 10.38 -10.45
CA TRP A 117 8.10 9.40 -9.53
C TRP A 117 8.55 8.12 -10.26
N LEU A 118 7.73 7.62 -11.19
CA LEU A 118 8.08 6.47 -12.00
C LEU A 118 9.37 6.71 -12.79
N SER A 119 9.55 7.91 -13.34
CA SER A 119 10.76 8.31 -14.08
C SER A 119 11.98 8.45 -13.17
N VAL A 120 11.82 9.07 -11.99
CA VAL A 120 12.94 9.38 -11.06
C VAL A 120 13.40 8.13 -10.30
N TYR A 121 12.47 7.33 -9.81
CA TYR A 121 12.76 6.19 -8.92
C TYR A 121 12.72 4.83 -9.62
N SER A 122 12.29 4.76 -10.86
CA SER A 122 12.10 3.58 -11.71
C SER A 122 10.80 2.80 -11.47
N ALA A 123 10.41 2.04 -12.50
CA ALA A 123 9.24 1.16 -12.46
C ALA A 123 9.39 -0.04 -11.51
N ASP A 124 10.59 -0.31 -11.03
CA ASP A 124 10.83 -1.37 -10.06
C ASP A 124 10.57 -0.92 -8.61
N ARG A 125 10.57 0.39 -8.38
CA ARG A 125 10.41 0.98 -7.04
C ARG A 125 9.07 1.68 -6.81
N ILE A 126 8.35 2.03 -7.87
CA ILE A 126 7.03 2.66 -7.80
C ILE A 126 5.95 1.67 -8.18
N ILE A 127 4.95 1.52 -7.32
CA ILE A 127 3.82 0.60 -7.48
C ILE A 127 2.56 1.45 -7.66
N LEU A 128 1.72 1.08 -8.63
CA LEU A 128 0.41 1.67 -8.80
C LEU A 128 -0.58 1.03 -7.82
N GLY A 129 -1.18 1.81 -6.94
CA GLY A 129 -2.32 1.39 -6.14
C GLY A 129 -3.62 1.59 -6.93
N ALA A 130 -4.37 0.51 -7.12
CA ALA A 130 -5.60 0.49 -7.90
C ALA A 130 -6.71 -0.25 -7.12
N ASP A 131 -7.06 0.27 -5.95
CA ASP A 131 -8.15 -0.29 -5.16
C ASP A 131 -9.50 0.05 -5.80
N ALA A 132 -10.40 -0.92 -5.82
CA ALA A 132 -11.66 -0.77 -6.52
C ALA A 132 -12.85 -1.24 -5.70
N LYS A 133 -13.97 -0.60 -5.94
CA LYS A 133 -15.29 -1.02 -5.50
C LYS A 133 -16.23 -1.07 -6.70
N ASP A 134 -16.96 -2.18 -6.86
CA ASP A 134 -17.85 -2.39 -8.02
C ASP A 134 -17.15 -2.13 -9.37
N GLY A 135 -15.86 -2.50 -9.49
CA GLY A 135 -15.06 -2.31 -10.71
C GLY A 135 -14.60 -0.87 -10.96
N LYS A 136 -14.87 0.07 -10.06
CA LYS A 136 -14.47 1.48 -10.14
C LYS A 136 -13.36 1.80 -9.14
N ILE A 137 -12.39 2.62 -9.57
CA ILE A 137 -11.28 3.06 -8.70
C ILE A 137 -11.81 3.86 -7.51
N ALA A 138 -11.35 3.52 -6.32
CA ALA A 138 -11.58 4.26 -5.10
C ALA A 138 -10.29 5.00 -4.66
N THR A 139 -10.45 6.18 -4.09
CA THR A 139 -9.33 7.02 -3.65
C THR A 139 -9.50 7.48 -2.20
N SER A 140 -8.45 8.10 -1.63
CA SER A 140 -8.49 8.71 -0.29
C SER A 140 -8.84 7.71 0.83
N GLY A 141 -8.16 6.55 0.84
CA GLY A 141 -8.46 5.50 1.82
C GLY A 141 -9.87 4.92 1.62
N TRP A 142 -10.26 4.74 0.35
CA TRP A 142 -11.54 4.18 -0.11
C TRP A 142 -12.77 5.06 0.15
N MET A 143 -12.58 6.29 0.64
CA MET A 143 -13.69 7.18 1.00
C MET A 143 -14.28 7.93 -0.19
N VAL A 144 -13.56 8.01 -1.30
CA VAL A 144 -14.00 8.76 -2.49
C VAL A 144 -14.07 7.81 -3.69
N PRO A 145 -15.28 7.44 -4.14
CA PRO A 145 -15.45 6.68 -5.37
C PRO A 145 -15.10 7.56 -6.58
N SER A 146 -14.66 6.94 -7.66
CA SER A 146 -14.50 7.60 -8.96
C SER A 146 -15.37 6.92 -10.01
N ASP A 147 -15.56 7.57 -11.16
CA ASP A 147 -16.23 6.97 -12.31
C ASP A 147 -15.25 6.19 -13.22
N THR A 148 -14.00 6.06 -12.80
CA THR A 148 -12.93 5.44 -13.58
C THR A 148 -12.96 3.93 -13.43
N ASP A 149 -13.11 3.20 -14.53
CA ASP A 149 -13.03 1.74 -14.54
C ASP A 149 -11.60 1.27 -14.28
N ILE A 150 -11.45 0.24 -13.43
CA ILE A 150 -10.15 -0.26 -12.98
C ILE A 150 -9.30 -0.79 -14.14
N LEU A 151 -9.87 -1.58 -15.06
CA LEU A 151 -9.09 -2.20 -16.13
C LEU A 151 -8.50 -1.17 -17.12
N PRO A 152 -9.27 -0.20 -17.66
CA PRO A 152 -8.71 0.89 -18.45
C PRO A 152 -7.69 1.74 -17.69
N PHE A 153 -7.90 1.98 -16.40
CA PHE A 153 -6.97 2.72 -15.57
C PHE A 153 -5.61 2.03 -15.48
N ILE A 154 -5.59 0.74 -15.14
CA ILE A 154 -4.35 -0.05 -15.04
C ILE A 154 -3.67 -0.15 -16.42
N ALA A 155 -4.45 -0.43 -17.50
CA ALA A 155 -3.90 -0.53 -18.85
C ALA A 155 -3.21 0.78 -19.29
N GLY A 156 -3.84 1.93 -19.04
CA GLY A 156 -3.26 3.23 -19.38
C GLY A 156 -1.97 3.54 -18.62
N TYR A 157 -1.82 3.06 -17.39
CA TYR A 157 -0.57 3.18 -16.64
C TYR A 157 0.50 2.16 -17.08
N ALA A 158 0.10 0.96 -17.46
CA ALA A 158 1.01 -0.04 -18.02
C ALA A 158 1.66 0.45 -19.33
N GLU A 159 0.89 1.10 -20.22
CA GLU A 159 1.40 1.74 -21.44
C GLU A 159 2.43 2.85 -21.13
N LYS A 160 2.29 3.53 -19.99
CA LYS A 160 3.22 4.56 -19.51
C LYS A 160 4.42 4.01 -18.74
N GLY A 161 4.56 2.67 -18.65
CA GLY A 161 5.73 2.00 -18.08
C GLY A 161 5.58 1.49 -16.64
N VAL A 162 4.39 1.54 -16.05
CA VAL A 162 4.11 0.87 -14.77
C VAL A 162 4.25 -0.64 -14.95
N ARG A 163 4.94 -1.29 -14.00
CA ARG A 163 5.20 -2.74 -14.03
C ARG A 163 4.60 -3.49 -12.85
N LYS A 164 4.26 -2.76 -11.79
CA LYS A 164 3.72 -3.34 -10.54
C LYS A 164 2.44 -2.62 -10.17
N VAL A 165 1.43 -3.41 -9.85
CA VAL A 165 0.12 -2.93 -9.41
C VAL A 165 -0.27 -3.68 -8.15
N ILE A 166 -0.79 -2.96 -7.16
CA ILE A 166 -1.53 -3.53 -6.03
C ILE A 166 -2.98 -3.16 -6.24
N SER A 167 -3.85 -4.15 -6.17
CA SER A 167 -5.29 -3.95 -6.30
C SER A 167 -6.02 -4.67 -5.18
N THR A 168 -6.92 -3.95 -4.53
CA THR A 168 -7.82 -4.48 -3.50
C THR A 168 -9.24 -4.41 -4.00
N ASP A 169 -9.96 -5.54 -3.94
CA ASP A 169 -11.42 -5.54 -4.04
C ASP A 169 -11.99 -5.20 -2.66
N ILE A 170 -12.45 -3.95 -2.53
CA ILE A 170 -12.88 -3.38 -1.25
C ILE A 170 -14.06 -4.15 -0.66
N ASP A 171 -14.96 -4.68 -1.50
CA ASP A 171 -16.14 -5.40 -1.02
C ASP A 171 -15.79 -6.78 -0.44
N CYS A 172 -14.65 -7.35 -0.85
CA CYS A 172 -14.14 -8.64 -0.35
C CYS A 172 -13.09 -8.49 0.75
N ASP A 173 -12.55 -7.27 0.94
CA ASP A 173 -11.49 -7.04 1.92
C ASP A 173 -11.95 -7.35 3.35
N GLY A 174 -11.12 -8.13 4.07
CA GLY A 174 -11.42 -8.53 5.44
C GLY A 174 -12.52 -9.59 5.60
N MET A 175 -13.20 -10.03 4.54
CA MET A 175 -14.36 -10.93 4.59
C MET A 175 -14.00 -12.42 4.63
N LEU A 176 -12.73 -12.80 4.37
CA LEU A 176 -12.26 -14.20 4.33
C LEU A 176 -13.03 -15.08 3.33
N GLN A 177 -13.52 -14.50 2.25
CA GLN A 177 -14.33 -15.19 1.23
C GLN A 177 -13.53 -15.53 -0.04
N GLY A 178 -12.23 -15.22 -0.05
CA GLY A 178 -11.37 -15.36 -1.21
C GLY A 178 -11.45 -14.16 -2.16
N PRO A 179 -10.60 -14.13 -3.20
CA PRO A 179 -10.56 -13.06 -4.18
C PRO A 179 -11.74 -13.15 -5.15
N SER A 180 -12.17 -12.01 -5.68
CA SER A 180 -13.10 -11.92 -6.80
C SER A 180 -12.37 -12.30 -8.09
N VAL A 181 -12.48 -13.55 -8.49
CA VAL A 181 -11.96 -14.05 -9.78
C VAL A 181 -13.13 -14.35 -10.69
N GLY A 182 -13.36 -13.53 -11.69
CA GLY A 182 -14.43 -13.67 -12.68
C GLY A 182 -14.02 -13.13 -14.01
#